data_a7552d14ae70c1829e919b0c9828bee1
#
_entry.id   a7552d14ae70c1829e919b0c9828bee1
#
_cell.length_a   1.000
_cell.length_b   1.000
_cell.length_c   1.000
_cell.angle_alpha   90.00
_cell.angle_beta   90.00
_cell.angle_gamma   90.00
#
_symmetry.space_group_name_H-M   'P 1'
#
loop_
_entity.id
_entity.type
_entity.pdbx_description
1 polymer ?
#
loop_
_entity_poly.entity_id
_entity_poly.type
_entity_poly.pdbx_seq_one_letter_code
_entity_poly.pdbx_strand_id
1 'polypeptide(L)'
;MPTAQINGHTMYYEIHGQGDPAICMGGWGTFCHGGERNLARGLTDRYSVLLIDYRGIGESDDDLSVAPSMTLFADDVIGLLDHLGWTNVHFIGLVGMGACISQRVAIARPDLVRSMVNMGAWARCDDFLRDQLEMFGTVHRDSGFEAFQKFVTVMSFLPEYYNENKNKLLGPNGGWKELNGHYEAHARFIEACINHDVWDELQHVQCPTLVIHAGQDLVTSPRTTEPLERLIPGAEGVTMEDVAHVVAGKDQKIRFCNILLPWLEQH
;
A
#
# COMPACT_ATOMS: atom_id res chain seq x y z
N MET A 1 -20.76 9.10 -8.32
CA MET A 1 -19.64 8.45 -7.60
C MET A 1 -18.37 9.16 -8.05
N PRO A 2 -17.42 9.46 -7.19
CA PRO A 2 -16.28 10.28 -7.55
C PRO A 2 -15.32 9.48 -8.44
N THR A 3 -15.31 9.82 -9.72
CA THR A 3 -14.34 9.33 -10.70
C THR A 3 -13.67 10.52 -11.38
N ALA A 4 -12.44 10.35 -11.80
CA ALA A 4 -11.68 11.33 -12.57
C ALA A 4 -11.02 10.67 -13.79
N GLN A 5 -10.86 11.43 -14.87
CA GLN A 5 -10.07 10.99 -16.03
C GLN A 5 -8.61 11.34 -15.74
N ILE A 6 -7.80 10.33 -15.47
CA ILE A 6 -6.40 10.48 -15.09
C ILE A 6 -5.55 9.62 -16.03
N ASN A 7 -4.57 10.23 -16.68
CA ASN A 7 -3.59 9.53 -17.52
C ASN A 7 -4.19 8.50 -18.49
N GLY A 8 -5.32 8.87 -19.13
CA GLY A 8 -5.97 8.04 -20.14
C GLY A 8 -6.88 6.93 -19.62
N HIS A 9 -7.18 6.87 -18.34
CA HIS A 9 -8.14 5.94 -17.75
C HIS A 9 -9.11 6.64 -16.80
N THR A 10 -10.22 5.98 -16.46
CA THR A 10 -11.14 6.40 -15.40
C THR A 10 -10.63 5.87 -14.08
N MET A 11 -10.33 6.77 -13.15
CA MET A 11 -9.90 6.41 -11.80
C MET A 11 -11.01 6.68 -10.79
N TYR A 12 -11.38 5.67 -10.00
CA TYR A 12 -12.31 5.79 -8.88
C TYR A 12 -11.57 6.14 -7.59
N TYR A 13 -12.17 7.03 -6.80
CA TYR A 13 -11.62 7.42 -5.50
C TYR A 13 -12.72 7.76 -4.50
N GLU A 14 -12.38 7.76 -3.23
CA GLU A 14 -13.23 8.20 -2.14
C GLU A 14 -12.45 9.16 -1.23
N ILE A 15 -13.14 10.14 -0.64
CA ILE A 15 -12.58 11.03 0.39
C ILE A 15 -13.40 10.87 1.66
N HIS A 16 -12.74 10.51 2.75
CA HIS A 16 -13.36 10.30 4.06
C HIS A 16 -12.77 11.25 5.09
N GLY A 17 -13.64 11.77 5.97
CA GLY A 17 -13.20 12.71 7.01
C GLY A 17 -13.07 14.15 6.54
N GLN A 18 -12.38 14.95 7.34
CA GLN A 18 -12.13 16.37 7.08
C GLN A 18 -10.86 16.82 7.80
N GLY A 19 -10.21 17.84 7.28
CA GLY A 19 -8.93 18.36 7.80
C GLY A 19 -7.86 18.35 6.74
N ASP A 20 -6.60 18.30 7.17
CA ASP A 20 -5.44 18.29 6.27
C ASP A 20 -5.46 17.06 5.35
N PRO A 21 -4.94 17.17 4.11
CA PRO A 21 -5.00 16.10 3.15
C PRO A 21 -4.06 14.93 3.51
N ALA A 22 -4.59 13.72 3.42
CA ALA A 22 -3.84 12.48 3.53
C ALA A 22 -4.28 11.49 2.46
N ILE A 23 -3.38 10.68 1.95
CA ILE A 23 -3.71 9.53 1.10
C ILE A 23 -3.29 8.24 1.80
N CYS A 24 -4.19 7.26 1.84
CA CYS A 24 -3.88 5.93 2.37
C CYS A 24 -3.92 4.90 1.24
N MET A 25 -2.79 4.25 1.00
CA MET A 25 -2.60 3.28 -0.07
C MET A 25 -2.17 1.94 0.50
N GLY A 26 -2.90 0.88 0.12
CA GLY A 26 -2.59 -0.50 0.51
C GLY A 26 -1.73 -1.25 -0.50
N GLY A 27 -1.69 -2.58 -0.33
CA GLY A 27 -1.05 -3.50 -1.27
C GLY A 27 -1.88 -3.73 -2.54
N TRP A 28 -2.13 -4.97 -2.89
CA TRP A 28 -2.88 -5.37 -4.10
C TRP A 28 -4.41 -5.33 -3.94
N GLY A 29 -4.91 -4.45 -3.13
CA GLY A 29 -6.33 -4.26 -2.88
C GLY A 29 -6.65 -2.78 -2.78
N THR A 30 -7.87 -2.47 -2.34
CA THR A 30 -8.32 -1.11 -2.13
C THR A 30 -8.92 -0.92 -0.74
N PHE A 31 -8.90 0.31 -0.25
CA PHE A 31 -9.67 0.73 0.92
C PHE A 31 -11.02 1.37 0.55
N CYS A 32 -11.33 1.51 -0.75
CA CYS A 32 -12.64 1.95 -1.21
C CYS A 32 -13.74 0.93 -0.90
N HIS A 33 -15.00 1.27 -1.20
CA HIS A 33 -16.16 0.37 -1.12
C HIS A 33 -16.41 -0.20 0.29
N GLY A 34 -16.30 0.66 1.30
CA GLY A 34 -16.51 0.30 2.71
C GLY A 34 -15.23 -0.18 3.42
N GLY A 35 -14.08 -0.12 2.76
CA GLY A 35 -12.77 -0.44 3.33
C GLY A 35 -12.22 0.63 4.29
N GLU A 36 -12.80 1.83 4.30
CA GLU A 36 -12.45 2.93 5.22
C GLU A 36 -12.46 2.49 6.70
N ARG A 37 -13.26 1.47 7.04
CA ARG A 37 -13.29 0.85 8.38
C ARG A 37 -11.98 0.20 8.79
N ASN A 38 -11.10 -0.07 7.84
CA ASN A 38 -9.79 -0.69 8.08
C ASN A 38 -8.69 0.36 8.29
N LEU A 39 -8.98 1.64 8.08
CA LEU A 39 -8.07 2.72 8.37
C LEU A 39 -7.72 2.80 9.87
N ALA A 40 -6.63 3.46 10.19
CA ALA A 40 -6.26 3.76 11.55
C ALA A 40 -7.40 4.54 12.23
N ARG A 41 -7.82 4.06 13.40
CA ARG A 41 -8.92 4.69 14.14
C ARG A 41 -8.54 6.11 14.55
N GLY A 42 -9.38 7.08 14.21
CA GLY A 42 -9.15 8.50 14.48
C GLY A 42 -8.44 9.24 13.34
N LEU A 43 -8.02 8.54 12.28
CA LEU A 43 -7.40 9.19 11.12
C LEU A 43 -8.39 10.13 10.42
N THR A 44 -9.59 9.66 10.13
CA THR A 44 -10.66 10.45 9.48
C THR A 44 -11.27 11.52 10.38
N ASP A 45 -10.99 11.50 11.68
CA ASP A 45 -11.41 12.56 12.60
C ASP A 45 -10.55 13.83 12.45
N ARG A 46 -9.37 13.72 11.82
CA ARG A 46 -8.34 14.76 11.75
C ARG A 46 -7.89 15.11 10.33
N TYR A 47 -8.06 14.18 9.40
CA TYR A 47 -7.56 14.28 8.02
C TYR A 47 -8.68 14.02 7.02
N SER A 48 -8.62 14.72 5.88
CA SER A 48 -9.33 14.34 4.66
C SER A 48 -8.54 13.22 3.99
N VAL A 49 -9.01 11.97 4.15
CA VAL A 49 -8.28 10.77 3.71
C VAL A 49 -8.76 10.34 2.34
N LEU A 50 -7.88 10.44 1.35
CA LEU A 50 -8.08 9.95 -0.01
C LEU A 50 -7.80 8.45 -0.07
N LEU A 51 -8.74 7.71 -0.62
CA LEU A 51 -8.65 6.30 -0.96
C LEU A 51 -8.83 6.15 -2.46
N ILE A 52 -8.16 5.20 -3.08
CA ILE A 52 -8.19 4.97 -4.53
C ILE A 52 -8.38 3.50 -4.86
N ASP A 53 -9.02 3.23 -5.98
CA ASP A 53 -8.91 1.95 -6.67
C ASP A 53 -7.76 2.04 -7.68
N TYR A 54 -6.80 1.12 -7.58
CA TYR A 54 -5.73 1.03 -8.57
C TYR A 54 -6.30 0.61 -9.94
N ARG A 55 -5.54 0.87 -11.01
CA ARG A 55 -5.88 0.43 -12.37
C ARG A 55 -6.31 -1.03 -12.39
N GLY A 56 -7.44 -1.31 -13.05
CA GLY A 56 -7.94 -2.65 -13.32
C GLY A 56 -8.60 -3.36 -12.14
N ILE A 57 -8.79 -2.69 -11.00
CA ILE A 57 -9.57 -3.21 -9.87
C ILE A 57 -10.64 -2.23 -9.42
N GLY A 58 -11.64 -2.75 -8.71
CA GLY A 58 -12.76 -1.95 -8.21
C GLY A 58 -13.55 -1.31 -9.35
N GLU A 59 -13.66 0.02 -9.33
CA GLU A 59 -14.34 0.81 -10.36
C GLU A 59 -13.36 1.62 -11.23
N SER A 60 -12.05 1.35 -11.12
CA SER A 60 -11.04 1.96 -11.99
C SER A 60 -10.81 1.14 -13.25
N ASP A 61 -10.77 1.81 -14.40
CA ASP A 61 -10.37 1.20 -15.66
C ASP A 61 -8.87 0.94 -15.72
N ASP A 62 -8.42 0.22 -16.76
CA ASP A 62 -7.01 0.10 -17.11
C ASP A 62 -6.83 0.16 -18.63
N ASP A 63 -5.76 0.74 -19.10
CA ASP A 63 -5.29 0.64 -20.47
C ASP A 63 -4.19 -0.41 -20.56
N LEU A 64 -4.55 -1.61 -20.99
CA LEU A 64 -3.64 -2.74 -21.10
C LEU A 64 -2.53 -2.54 -22.15
N SER A 65 -2.61 -1.52 -23.00
CA SER A 65 -1.56 -1.18 -23.96
C SER A 65 -0.37 -0.47 -23.29
N VAL A 66 -0.56 0.06 -22.08
CA VAL A 66 0.49 0.73 -21.29
C VAL A 66 1.19 -0.29 -20.40
N ALA A 67 2.52 -0.41 -20.51
CA ALA A 67 3.29 -1.32 -19.68
C ALA A 67 3.18 -0.95 -18.18
N PRO A 68 2.94 -1.91 -17.28
CA PRO A 68 2.83 -1.63 -15.85
C PRO A 68 4.20 -1.29 -15.27
N SER A 69 4.21 -0.30 -14.39
CA SER A 69 5.39 0.08 -13.63
C SER A 69 4.97 0.80 -12.35
N MET A 70 5.83 0.81 -11.34
CA MET A 70 5.55 1.59 -10.14
C MET A 70 5.47 3.10 -10.43
N THR A 71 6.18 3.56 -11.46
CA THR A 71 6.07 4.94 -11.95
C THR A 71 4.69 5.23 -12.53
N LEU A 72 4.11 4.31 -13.31
CA LEU A 72 2.75 4.47 -13.84
C LEU A 72 1.72 4.67 -12.72
N PHE A 73 1.77 3.86 -11.68
CA PHE A 73 0.86 4.01 -10.53
C PHE A 73 1.13 5.28 -9.72
N ALA A 74 2.37 5.71 -9.62
CA ALA A 74 2.73 6.99 -9.00
C ALA A 74 2.22 8.18 -9.82
N ASP A 75 2.34 8.15 -11.14
CA ASP A 75 1.82 9.18 -12.04
C ASP A 75 0.30 9.30 -11.95
N ASP A 76 -0.42 8.18 -11.74
CA ASP A 76 -1.87 8.20 -11.50
C ASP A 76 -2.23 8.92 -10.20
N VAL A 77 -1.49 8.64 -9.13
CA VAL A 77 -1.67 9.34 -7.85
C VAL A 77 -1.37 10.83 -8.00
N ILE A 78 -0.27 11.19 -8.66
CA ILE A 78 0.09 12.59 -8.95
C ILE A 78 -1.03 13.27 -9.74
N GLY A 79 -1.49 12.64 -10.83
CA GLY A 79 -2.56 13.19 -11.66
C GLY A 79 -3.87 13.39 -10.90
N LEU A 80 -4.20 12.47 -9.98
CA LEU A 80 -5.39 12.61 -9.15
C LEU A 80 -5.24 13.74 -8.11
N LEU A 81 -4.08 13.88 -7.48
CA LEU A 81 -3.82 14.98 -6.55
C LEU A 81 -3.85 16.34 -7.26
N ASP A 82 -3.25 16.43 -8.46
CA ASP A 82 -3.32 17.64 -9.29
C ASP A 82 -4.78 17.95 -9.71
N HIS A 83 -5.59 16.94 -10.06
CA HIS A 83 -7.02 17.09 -10.35
C HIS A 83 -7.82 17.61 -9.16
N LEU A 84 -7.51 17.15 -7.95
CA LEU A 84 -8.14 17.59 -6.71
C LEU A 84 -7.61 18.94 -6.19
N GLY A 85 -6.51 19.44 -6.76
CA GLY A 85 -5.81 20.63 -6.28
C GLY A 85 -5.15 20.42 -4.91
N TRP A 86 -4.80 19.18 -4.60
CA TRP A 86 -4.18 18.82 -3.32
C TRP A 86 -2.66 18.91 -3.39
N THR A 87 -2.08 19.58 -2.41
CA THR A 87 -0.64 19.69 -2.16
C THR A 87 -0.37 19.47 -0.68
N ASN A 88 0.87 19.26 -0.31
CA ASN A 88 1.26 19.10 1.08
C ASN A 88 0.50 17.96 1.77
N VAL A 89 0.46 16.79 1.13
CA VAL A 89 -0.34 15.61 1.50
C VAL A 89 0.48 14.66 2.36
N HIS A 90 -0.10 14.11 3.42
CA HIS A 90 0.48 12.97 4.13
C HIS A 90 0.29 11.69 3.33
N PHE A 91 1.36 10.98 3.01
CA PHE A 91 1.33 9.70 2.31
C PHE A 91 1.46 8.54 3.30
N ILE A 92 0.42 7.73 3.41
CA ILE A 92 0.37 6.55 4.29
C ILE A 92 0.38 5.32 3.39
N GLY A 93 1.59 4.83 3.08
CA GLY A 93 1.82 3.66 2.26
C GLY A 93 1.98 2.41 3.12
N LEU A 94 1.07 1.45 2.95
CA LEU A 94 1.00 0.24 3.73
C LEU A 94 1.14 -1.01 2.84
N VAL A 95 1.58 -2.10 3.43
CA VAL A 95 1.60 -3.45 2.85
C VAL A 95 2.16 -3.51 1.41
N GLY A 96 3.34 -2.97 1.22
CA GLY A 96 4.16 -3.11 0.01
C GLY A 96 3.88 -2.06 -1.06
N MET A 97 3.02 -2.36 -2.04
CA MET A 97 2.84 -1.56 -3.25
C MET A 97 2.52 -0.08 -2.97
N GLY A 98 1.59 0.21 -2.05
CA GLY A 98 1.23 1.59 -1.71
C GLY A 98 2.39 2.39 -1.13
N ALA A 99 3.28 1.74 -0.37
CA ALA A 99 4.48 2.37 0.14
C ALA A 99 5.53 2.61 -0.97
N CYS A 100 5.68 1.68 -1.92
CA CYS A 100 6.55 1.86 -3.09
C CYS A 100 6.05 2.98 -4.02
N ILE A 101 4.73 3.10 -4.20
CA ILE A 101 4.12 4.24 -4.92
C ILE A 101 4.47 5.55 -4.21
N SER A 102 4.33 5.61 -2.88
CA SER A 102 4.67 6.81 -2.09
C SER A 102 6.11 7.24 -2.28
N GLN A 103 7.07 6.30 -2.34
CA GLN A 103 8.48 6.59 -2.63
C GLN A 103 8.65 7.24 -4.00
N ARG A 104 8.01 6.70 -5.05
CA ARG A 104 8.07 7.27 -6.40
C ARG A 104 7.48 8.68 -6.46
N VAL A 105 6.35 8.93 -5.78
CA VAL A 105 5.76 10.27 -5.71
C VAL A 105 6.70 11.23 -4.97
N ALA A 106 7.26 10.84 -3.82
CA ALA A 106 8.17 11.68 -3.04
C ALA A 106 9.45 12.07 -3.82
N ILE A 107 9.93 11.18 -4.70
CA ILE A 107 11.06 11.45 -5.58
C ILE A 107 10.65 12.38 -6.75
N ALA A 108 9.53 12.09 -7.43
CA ALA A 108 9.12 12.78 -8.63
C ALA A 108 8.49 14.16 -8.34
N ARG A 109 7.71 14.29 -7.27
CA ARG A 109 6.93 15.47 -6.90
C ARG A 109 7.03 15.78 -5.39
N PRO A 110 8.23 16.15 -4.91
CA PRO A 110 8.44 16.43 -3.49
C PRO A 110 7.54 17.57 -2.97
N ASP A 111 7.06 18.46 -3.86
CA ASP A 111 6.11 19.53 -3.56
C ASP A 111 4.72 19.02 -3.13
N LEU A 112 4.34 17.82 -3.50
CA LEU A 112 3.06 17.21 -3.10
C LEU A 112 3.12 16.55 -1.72
N VAL A 113 4.29 16.11 -1.27
CA VAL A 113 4.43 15.23 -0.11
C VAL A 113 4.82 15.99 1.13
N ARG A 114 3.91 16.07 2.11
CA ARG A 114 4.16 16.64 3.44
C ARG A 114 4.99 15.72 4.29
N SER A 115 4.59 14.46 4.36
CA SER A 115 5.32 13.40 5.05
C SER A 115 4.97 12.04 4.46
N MET A 116 5.81 11.04 4.69
CA MET A 116 5.65 9.70 4.15
C MET A 116 5.77 8.64 5.23
N VAL A 117 4.79 7.72 5.29
CA VAL A 117 4.84 6.52 6.12
C VAL A 117 5.00 5.31 5.21
N ASN A 118 6.01 4.50 5.44
CA ASN A 118 6.31 3.28 4.68
C ASN A 118 6.26 2.05 5.59
N MET A 119 5.32 1.15 5.33
CA MET A 119 5.23 -0.15 5.99
C MET A 119 5.17 -1.27 4.96
N GLY A 120 6.07 -2.25 5.09
CA GLY A 120 6.13 -3.38 4.17
C GLY A 120 6.71 -3.06 2.79
N ALA A 121 7.48 -1.97 2.66
CA ALA A 121 8.08 -1.52 1.40
C ALA A 121 9.48 -2.11 1.18
N TRP A 122 10.02 -1.83 0.00
CA TRP A 122 11.40 -2.10 -0.37
C TRP A 122 11.95 -0.98 -1.26
N ALA A 123 13.28 -0.82 -1.28
CA ALA A 123 13.95 0.10 -2.19
C ALA A 123 14.22 -0.54 -3.56
N ARG A 124 14.50 -1.84 -3.55
CA ARG A 124 14.80 -2.66 -4.72
C ARG A 124 14.29 -4.08 -4.50
N CYS A 125 13.65 -4.67 -5.51
CA CYS A 125 13.25 -6.06 -5.48
C CYS A 125 14.47 -6.95 -5.73
N ASP A 126 14.88 -7.73 -4.73
CA ASP A 126 15.91 -8.75 -4.87
C ASP A 126 15.33 -10.08 -5.39
N ASP A 127 16.20 -11.05 -5.69
CA ASP A 127 15.79 -12.34 -6.27
C ASP A 127 14.82 -13.11 -5.36
N PHE A 128 15.03 -13.06 -4.03
CA PHE A 128 14.13 -13.75 -3.08
C PHE A 128 12.71 -13.14 -3.09
N LEU A 129 12.62 -11.82 -3.05
CA LEU A 129 11.32 -11.12 -3.10
C LEU A 129 10.66 -11.33 -4.47
N ARG A 130 11.45 -11.31 -5.56
CA ARG A 130 10.99 -11.59 -6.92
C ARG A 130 10.31 -12.94 -7.01
N ASP A 131 11.01 -14.01 -6.63
CA ASP A 131 10.49 -15.38 -6.68
C ASP A 131 9.22 -15.53 -5.82
N GLN A 132 9.18 -14.84 -4.67
CA GLN A 132 8.01 -14.84 -3.79
C GLN A 132 6.81 -14.13 -4.43
N LEU A 133 7.00 -12.97 -5.06
CA LEU A 133 5.95 -12.24 -5.76
C LEU A 133 5.45 -13.02 -6.98
N GLU A 134 6.35 -13.63 -7.76
CA GLU A 134 6.00 -14.50 -8.88
C GLU A 134 5.21 -15.73 -8.44
N MET A 135 5.52 -16.29 -7.26
CA MET A 135 4.77 -17.41 -6.71
C MET A 135 3.32 -17.03 -6.39
N PHE A 136 3.05 -15.84 -5.87
CA PHE A 136 1.67 -15.35 -5.68
C PHE A 136 0.91 -15.30 -7.00
N GLY A 137 1.54 -14.78 -8.06
CA GLY A 137 0.96 -14.75 -9.41
C GLY A 137 0.72 -16.13 -9.99
N THR A 138 1.68 -17.04 -9.83
CA THR A 138 1.59 -18.43 -10.30
C THR A 138 0.43 -19.16 -9.63
N VAL A 139 0.28 -19.05 -8.32
CA VAL A 139 -0.84 -19.66 -7.60
C VAL A 139 -2.17 -19.10 -8.05
N HIS A 140 -2.27 -17.78 -8.29
CA HIS A 140 -3.50 -17.17 -8.78
C HIS A 140 -3.84 -17.63 -10.20
N ARG A 141 -2.86 -17.69 -11.10
CA ARG A 141 -3.03 -18.11 -12.48
C ARG A 141 -3.42 -19.59 -12.59
N ASP A 142 -2.68 -20.47 -11.91
CA ASP A 142 -2.74 -21.90 -12.17
C ASP A 142 -3.73 -22.63 -11.26
N SER A 143 -4.04 -22.06 -10.08
CA SER A 143 -4.92 -22.67 -9.08
C SER A 143 -6.15 -21.81 -8.73
N GLY A 144 -6.25 -20.60 -9.32
CA GLY A 144 -7.37 -19.69 -9.16
C GLY A 144 -7.34 -18.85 -7.88
N PHE A 145 -8.32 -17.93 -7.81
CA PHE A 145 -8.38 -16.92 -6.76
C PHE A 145 -8.44 -17.52 -5.33
N GLU A 146 -9.24 -18.55 -5.10
CA GLU A 146 -9.39 -19.13 -3.76
C GLU A 146 -8.07 -19.69 -3.21
N ALA A 147 -7.27 -20.33 -4.07
CA ALA A 147 -5.96 -20.86 -3.70
C ALA A 147 -4.99 -19.71 -3.41
N PHE A 148 -4.97 -18.69 -4.26
CA PHE A 148 -4.19 -17.46 -4.05
C PHE A 148 -4.58 -16.78 -2.76
N GLN A 149 -5.89 -16.51 -2.55
CA GLN A 149 -6.39 -15.85 -1.34
C GLN A 149 -5.94 -16.57 -0.08
N LYS A 150 -6.05 -17.91 -0.07
CA LYS A 150 -5.61 -18.72 1.06
C LYS A 150 -4.10 -18.61 1.27
N PHE A 151 -3.31 -18.67 0.20
CA PHE A 151 -1.86 -18.62 0.26
C PHE A 151 -1.38 -17.26 0.78
N VAL A 152 -1.82 -16.16 0.17
CA VAL A 152 -1.43 -14.81 0.60
C VAL A 152 -1.90 -14.51 2.02
N THR A 153 -3.07 -14.99 2.44
CA THR A 153 -3.59 -14.81 3.80
C THR A 153 -2.71 -15.52 4.83
N VAL A 154 -2.29 -16.76 4.56
CA VAL A 154 -1.38 -17.50 5.45
C VAL A 154 -0.04 -16.78 5.60
N MET A 155 0.46 -16.17 4.53
CA MET A 155 1.73 -15.41 4.56
C MET A 155 1.61 -14.05 5.26
N SER A 156 0.40 -13.50 5.34
CA SER A 156 0.18 -12.10 5.76
C SER A 156 -0.31 -11.92 7.20
N PHE A 157 -0.77 -12.98 7.86
CA PHE A 157 -1.30 -12.92 9.22
C PHE A 157 -0.61 -13.88 10.16
N LEU A 158 -0.55 -13.53 11.44
CA LEU A 158 -0.09 -14.45 12.49
C LEU A 158 -0.98 -15.70 12.56
N PRO A 159 -0.42 -16.87 12.85
CA PRO A 159 -1.17 -18.13 12.91
C PRO A 159 -2.37 -18.10 13.87
N GLU A 160 -2.22 -17.46 15.02
CA GLU A 160 -3.27 -17.33 16.02
C GLU A 160 -4.44 -16.53 15.46
N TYR A 161 -4.16 -15.35 14.88
CA TYR A 161 -5.17 -14.48 14.29
C TYR A 161 -5.87 -15.16 13.09
N TYR A 162 -5.09 -15.85 12.25
CA TYR A 162 -5.63 -16.61 11.12
C TYR A 162 -6.61 -17.69 11.59
N ASN A 163 -6.22 -18.51 12.58
CA ASN A 163 -7.05 -19.60 13.07
C ASN A 163 -8.38 -19.11 13.66
N GLU A 164 -8.36 -18.00 14.39
CA GLU A 164 -9.55 -17.40 14.99
C GLU A 164 -10.48 -16.73 13.97
N ASN A 165 -9.92 -16.19 12.88
CA ASN A 165 -10.63 -15.33 11.93
C ASN A 165 -10.73 -15.90 10.52
N LYS A 166 -10.34 -17.14 10.28
CA LYS A 166 -10.26 -17.76 8.96
C LYS A 166 -11.51 -17.52 8.09
N ASN A 167 -12.70 -17.69 8.66
CA ASN A 167 -13.96 -17.51 7.94
C ASN A 167 -14.26 -16.07 7.53
N LYS A 168 -13.60 -15.07 8.15
CA LYS A 168 -13.68 -13.66 7.78
C LYS A 168 -12.58 -13.24 6.80
N LEU A 169 -11.46 -13.93 6.86
CA LEU A 169 -10.28 -13.65 6.03
C LEU A 169 -10.41 -14.25 4.63
N LEU A 170 -11.12 -15.36 4.50
CA LEU A 170 -11.30 -16.09 3.24
C LEU A 170 -12.74 -15.96 2.71
N GLY A 171 -12.89 -16.24 1.42
CA GLY A 171 -14.17 -16.19 0.72
C GLY A 171 -14.43 -14.87 0.02
N PRO A 172 -15.64 -14.68 -0.54
CA PRO A 172 -15.95 -13.58 -1.46
C PRO A 172 -15.88 -12.18 -0.85
N ASN A 173 -15.95 -12.09 0.49
CA ASN A 173 -15.82 -10.82 1.23
C ASN A 173 -14.53 -10.75 2.06
N GLY A 174 -13.63 -11.71 1.88
CA GLY A 174 -12.34 -11.77 2.58
C GLY A 174 -11.30 -10.81 2.03
N GLY A 175 -10.07 -10.94 2.49
CA GLY A 175 -8.94 -10.17 1.98
C GLY A 175 -8.71 -10.40 0.49
N TRP A 176 -8.18 -9.38 -0.18
CA TRP A 176 -7.87 -9.38 -1.63
C TRP A 176 -9.06 -9.70 -2.55
N LYS A 177 -10.30 -9.55 -2.07
CA LYS A 177 -11.53 -9.84 -2.84
C LYS A 177 -11.58 -9.09 -4.18
N GLU A 178 -10.96 -7.93 -4.26
CA GLU A 178 -10.87 -7.08 -5.44
C GLU A 178 -10.11 -7.76 -6.59
N LEU A 179 -9.28 -8.76 -6.30
CA LEU A 179 -8.55 -9.55 -7.30
C LEU A 179 -9.35 -10.75 -7.81
N ASN A 180 -10.52 -11.05 -7.25
CA ASN A 180 -11.35 -12.16 -7.72
C ASN A 180 -11.90 -11.85 -9.12
N GLY A 181 -11.48 -12.64 -10.11
CA GLY A 181 -11.78 -12.40 -11.52
C GLY A 181 -10.87 -11.37 -12.20
N HIS A 182 -9.90 -10.78 -11.49
CA HIS A 182 -8.99 -9.75 -12.00
C HIS A 182 -7.52 -10.20 -12.00
N TYR A 183 -7.25 -11.41 -12.54
CA TYR A 183 -5.89 -11.93 -12.63
C TYR A 183 -4.96 -11.02 -13.42
N GLU A 184 -5.45 -10.43 -14.53
CA GLU A 184 -4.65 -9.52 -15.36
C GLU A 184 -4.13 -8.31 -14.57
N ALA A 185 -5.01 -7.67 -13.80
CA ALA A 185 -4.60 -6.57 -12.92
C ALA A 185 -3.57 -7.04 -11.87
N HIS A 186 -3.77 -8.23 -11.27
CA HIS A 186 -2.82 -8.78 -10.32
C HIS A 186 -1.45 -9.04 -10.96
N ALA A 187 -1.41 -9.61 -12.16
CA ALA A 187 -0.15 -9.83 -12.90
C ALA A 187 0.59 -8.51 -13.16
N ARG A 188 -0.12 -7.46 -13.52
CA ARG A 188 0.43 -6.11 -13.74
C ARG A 188 0.96 -5.49 -12.44
N PHE A 189 0.29 -5.69 -11.31
CA PHE A 189 0.80 -5.26 -9.99
C PHE A 189 2.10 -5.98 -9.63
N ILE A 190 2.16 -7.29 -9.86
CA ILE A 190 3.36 -8.08 -9.61
C ILE A 190 4.52 -7.58 -10.49
N GLU A 191 4.28 -7.37 -11.78
CA GLU A 191 5.30 -6.86 -12.70
C GLU A 191 5.84 -5.50 -12.26
N ALA A 192 4.95 -4.57 -11.86
CA ALA A 192 5.35 -3.27 -11.33
C ALA A 192 6.17 -3.40 -10.03
N CYS A 193 5.77 -4.31 -9.13
CA CYS A 193 6.46 -4.58 -7.86
C CYS A 193 7.86 -5.16 -8.09
N ILE A 194 8.00 -6.13 -8.98
CA ILE A 194 9.27 -6.81 -9.32
C ILE A 194 10.27 -5.82 -9.93
N ASN A 195 9.79 -4.90 -10.76
CA ASN A 195 10.61 -3.94 -11.47
C ASN A 195 10.83 -2.63 -10.68
N HIS A 196 10.33 -2.54 -9.44
CA HIS A 196 10.56 -1.38 -8.58
C HIS A 196 12.01 -1.33 -8.10
N ASP A 197 12.70 -0.25 -8.47
CA ASP A 197 14.05 0.08 -8.02
C ASP A 197 14.17 1.60 -7.85
N VAL A 198 14.35 2.03 -6.61
CA VAL A 198 14.61 3.43 -6.21
C VAL A 198 15.83 3.52 -5.30
N TRP A 199 16.64 2.46 -5.23
CA TRP A 199 17.75 2.35 -4.28
C TRP A 199 18.65 3.58 -4.28
N ASP A 200 19.06 4.02 -5.46
CA ASP A 200 19.97 5.16 -5.60
C ASP A 200 19.23 6.52 -5.58
N GLU A 201 17.90 6.51 -5.66
CA GLU A 201 17.09 7.73 -5.70
C GLU A 201 16.56 8.14 -4.31
N LEU A 202 16.43 7.20 -3.35
CA LEU A 202 15.86 7.47 -2.01
C LEU A 202 16.64 8.52 -1.22
N GLN A 203 17.94 8.70 -1.49
CA GLN A 203 18.74 9.77 -0.89
C GLN A 203 18.24 11.20 -1.25
N HIS A 204 17.37 11.33 -2.25
CA HIS A 204 16.80 12.60 -2.70
C HIS A 204 15.42 12.88 -2.08
N VAL A 205 14.86 11.96 -1.30
CA VAL A 205 13.60 12.19 -0.57
C VAL A 205 13.81 13.31 0.45
N GLN A 206 12.91 14.30 0.43
CA GLN A 206 13.03 15.52 1.24
C GLN A 206 12.02 15.59 2.39
N CYS A 207 10.93 14.83 2.31
CA CYS A 207 9.90 14.85 3.33
C CYS A 207 10.28 14.00 4.56
N PRO A 208 9.81 14.38 5.76
CA PRO A 208 9.86 13.51 6.93
C PRO A 208 9.31 12.12 6.59
N THR A 209 10.03 11.07 7.00
CA THR A 209 9.66 9.70 6.66
C THR A 209 9.68 8.80 7.89
N LEU A 210 8.58 8.08 8.11
CA LEU A 210 8.47 7.01 9.10
C LEU A 210 8.51 5.65 8.41
N VAL A 211 9.44 4.79 8.82
CA VAL A 211 9.50 3.39 8.38
C VAL A 211 9.02 2.49 9.51
N ILE A 212 7.94 1.75 9.26
CA ILE A 212 7.38 0.80 10.22
C ILE A 212 7.80 -0.62 9.81
N HIS A 213 8.56 -1.27 10.69
CA HIS A 213 9.00 -2.65 10.51
C HIS A 213 8.03 -3.60 11.20
N ALA A 214 7.49 -4.57 10.47
CA ALA A 214 6.67 -5.64 11.00
C ALA A 214 7.57 -6.87 11.28
N GLY A 215 7.81 -7.17 12.56
CA GLY A 215 8.82 -8.16 12.98
C GLY A 215 8.51 -9.59 12.57
N GLN A 216 7.24 -9.93 12.32
CA GLN A 216 6.78 -11.27 11.91
C GLN A 216 6.29 -11.30 10.45
N ASP A 217 6.66 -10.30 9.65
CA ASP A 217 6.26 -10.22 8.24
C ASP A 217 7.01 -11.27 7.40
N LEU A 218 6.26 -12.20 6.80
CA LEU A 218 6.80 -13.22 5.91
C LEU A 218 6.80 -12.80 4.42
N VAL A 219 6.22 -11.64 4.10
CA VAL A 219 6.16 -11.11 2.73
C VAL A 219 7.29 -10.10 2.51
N THR A 220 7.27 -9.02 3.27
CA THR A 220 8.23 -7.91 3.18
C THR A 220 8.86 -7.63 4.54
N SER A 221 9.60 -8.59 5.03
CA SER A 221 10.21 -8.61 6.36
C SER A 221 11.10 -7.38 6.63
N PRO A 222 11.56 -7.17 7.87
CA PRO A 222 12.53 -6.12 8.20
C PRO A 222 13.73 -6.08 7.26
N ARG A 223 14.12 -7.22 6.67
CA ARG A 223 15.16 -7.32 5.64
C ARG A 223 14.97 -6.32 4.48
N THR A 224 13.72 -6.08 4.06
CA THR A 224 13.42 -5.15 2.95
C THR A 224 13.13 -3.73 3.43
N THR A 225 12.66 -3.54 4.66
CA THR A 225 12.29 -2.23 5.19
C THR A 225 13.43 -1.52 5.93
N GLU A 226 14.33 -2.23 6.61
CA GLU A 226 15.49 -1.63 7.26
C GLU A 226 16.42 -0.83 6.31
N PRO A 227 16.65 -1.26 5.05
CA PRO A 227 17.41 -0.44 4.11
C PRO A 227 16.80 0.95 3.88
N LEU A 228 15.48 1.10 3.90
CA LEU A 228 14.78 2.38 3.67
C LEU A 228 15.16 3.40 4.75
N GLU A 229 15.21 2.98 6.01
CA GLU A 229 15.61 3.85 7.13
C GLU A 229 17.03 4.41 6.95
N ARG A 230 17.92 3.63 6.35
CA ARG A 230 19.30 4.06 6.09
C ARG A 230 19.45 4.88 4.81
N LEU A 231 18.62 4.65 3.79
CA LEU A 231 18.73 5.29 2.47
C LEU A 231 18.02 6.64 2.43
N ILE A 232 16.95 6.81 3.21
CA ILE A 232 16.17 8.05 3.23
C ILE A 232 16.74 8.99 4.30
N PRO A 233 17.19 10.21 3.94
CA PRO A 233 17.78 11.13 4.89
C PRO A 233 16.79 11.50 6.00
N GLY A 234 17.19 11.29 7.26
CA GLY A 234 16.38 11.64 8.43
C GLY A 234 15.15 10.75 8.65
N ALA A 235 15.06 9.59 8.00
CA ALA A 235 13.99 8.65 8.26
C ALA A 235 14.03 8.12 9.70
N GLU A 236 12.86 7.96 10.29
CA GLU A 236 12.66 7.38 11.61
C GLU A 236 12.16 5.94 11.47
N GLY A 237 12.77 5.00 12.17
CA GLY A 237 12.36 3.60 12.19
C GLY A 237 11.62 3.22 13.46
N VAL A 238 10.57 2.41 13.36
CA VAL A 238 9.90 1.79 14.50
C VAL A 238 9.55 0.33 14.20
N THR A 239 9.85 -0.57 15.13
CA THR A 239 9.54 -1.99 14.97
C THR A 239 8.32 -2.38 15.79
N MET A 240 7.38 -3.07 15.14
CA MET A 240 6.26 -3.77 15.77
C MET A 240 6.57 -5.27 15.77
N GLU A 241 7.20 -5.76 16.83
CA GLU A 241 7.82 -7.10 16.90
C GLU A 241 6.83 -8.27 16.67
N ASP A 242 5.60 -8.12 17.08
CA ASP A 242 4.54 -9.12 17.03
C ASP A 242 3.52 -8.86 15.89
N VAL A 243 3.89 -8.11 14.88
CA VAL A 243 3.04 -7.81 13.71
C VAL A 243 3.56 -8.57 12.49
N ALA A 244 2.63 -9.21 11.78
CA ALA A 244 2.87 -9.82 10.47
C ALA A 244 2.71 -8.75 9.35
N HIS A 245 2.60 -9.18 8.09
CA HIS A 245 2.45 -8.27 6.96
C HIS A 245 1.25 -7.31 7.11
N VAL A 246 0.16 -7.77 7.70
CA VAL A 246 -1.04 -6.97 7.97
C VAL A 246 -1.20 -6.75 9.47
N VAL A 247 -1.35 -5.49 9.89
CA VAL A 247 -1.70 -5.12 11.27
C VAL A 247 -3.11 -5.64 11.58
N ALA A 248 -3.22 -6.62 12.49
CA ALA A 248 -4.46 -7.33 12.73
C ALA A 248 -4.76 -7.46 14.23
N GLY A 249 -6.05 -7.52 14.55
CA GLY A 249 -6.50 -7.58 15.95
C GLY A 249 -6.50 -6.21 16.62
N LYS A 250 -7.19 -6.16 17.77
CA LYS A 250 -7.47 -4.90 18.49
C LYS A 250 -6.20 -4.24 19.00
N ASP A 251 -5.33 -5.02 19.64
CA ASP A 251 -4.16 -4.48 20.35
C ASP A 251 -3.08 -3.97 19.37
N GLN A 252 -2.83 -4.71 18.28
CA GLN A 252 -1.92 -4.26 17.23
C GLN A 252 -2.43 -2.99 16.56
N LYS A 253 -3.74 -2.91 16.24
CA LYS A 253 -4.35 -1.71 15.65
C LYS A 253 -4.26 -0.49 16.59
N ILE A 254 -4.44 -0.67 17.90
CA ILE A 254 -4.28 0.43 18.88
C ILE A 254 -2.82 0.92 18.88
N ARG A 255 -1.86 0.02 18.94
CA ARG A 255 -0.44 0.41 18.92
C ARG A 255 -0.05 1.09 17.61
N PHE A 256 -0.52 0.57 16.48
CA PHE A 256 -0.31 1.22 15.18
C PHE A 256 -0.88 2.65 15.15
N CYS A 257 -2.10 2.86 15.65
CA CYS A 257 -2.68 4.21 15.77
C CYS A 257 -1.85 5.13 16.68
N ASN A 258 -1.33 4.59 17.80
CA ASN A 258 -0.50 5.35 18.75
C ASN A 258 0.89 5.69 18.19
N ILE A 259 1.36 5.00 17.17
CA ILE A 259 2.56 5.34 16.40
C ILE A 259 2.20 6.37 15.32
N LEU A 260 1.24 6.05 14.48
CA LEU A 260 0.91 6.80 13.28
C LEU A 260 0.40 8.21 13.58
N LEU A 261 -0.65 8.34 14.41
CA LEU A 261 -1.34 9.63 14.58
C LEU A 261 -0.46 10.70 15.23
N PRO A 262 0.27 10.43 16.33
CA PRO A 262 1.16 11.43 16.91
C PRO A 262 2.30 11.83 15.97
N TRP A 263 2.79 10.88 15.15
CA TRP A 263 3.84 11.17 14.19
C TRP A 263 3.34 12.08 13.06
N LEU A 264 2.16 11.83 12.49
CA LEU A 264 1.55 12.71 11.48
C LEU A 264 1.28 14.12 12.03
N GLU A 265 0.89 14.26 13.30
CA GLU A 265 0.64 15.55 13.95
C GLU A 265 1.91 16.40 14.16
N GLN A 266 3.08 15.78 14.17
CA GLN A 266 4.37 16.46 14.36
C GLN A 266 4.97 16.94 13.05
N HIS A 267 4.52 16.40 11.96
CA HIS A 267 5.02 16.65 10.60
C HIS A 267 3.92 17.19 9.67
#